data_e281dda9b8bb2c2f1ce45e389bf315f4
#
_entry.id   e281dda9b8bb2c2f1ce45e389bf315f4
#
_cell.length_a   1.000
_cell.length_b   1.000
_cell.length_c   1.000
_cell.angle_alpha   90.00
_cell.angle_beta   90.00
_cell.angle_gamma   90.00
#
_symmetry.space_group_name_H-M   'P 1'
#
loop_
_entity.id
_entity.type
_entity.pdbx_description
1 polymer ?
#
loop_
_entity_poly.entity_id
_entity_poly.type
_entity_poly.pdbx_seq_one_letter_code
_entity_poly.pdbx_strand_id
1 'polypeptide(L)'
;MQLQRRFRMAALLLGLGCALLTLCGLAAYAQGRFYSRGRYDYSDAQSQEKAEFYWSRLRYTSSGGQSNFGFGFGYGGWAGWSRDYPKADRQFLMALKRLTRIQMRPVEQIVDLDSDEIFNYPWVYAVQVANWTFTDAQAKRLREYLLKGGFLMVDDFHGTADWDRFMVGMRQVLPDRPVEDLGDNDEIFHVLYDLGERFQVPGEQYVNTGRTYEKDGYVPKWRAIRDEKGRIIVAICHNMHLGDAWEWADMPEYPENFASMAYRIGLNYIVYGMTH
;
A
#
# COMPACT_ATOMS: atom_id res chain seq x y z
N MET A 1 62.21 14.35 27.27
CA MET A 1 61.33 15.15 26.39
C MET A 1 60.51 14.33 25.38
N GLN A 2 61.06 13.34 24.71
CA GLN A 2 60.32 12.55 23.71
C GLN A 2 59.19 11.66 24.30
N LEU A 3 59.35 11.11 25.52
CA LEU A 3 58.35 10.27 26.18
C LEU A 3 57.10 11.06 26.56
N GLN A 4 57.22 12.28 27.03
CA GLN A 4 56.07 13.15 27.36
C GLN A 4 55.28 13.60 26.11
N ARG A 5 55.97 13.80 24.96
CA ARG A 5 55.31 14.09 23.69
C ARG A 5 54.46 12.91 23.19
N ARG A 6 54.97 11.67 23.34
CA ARG A 6 54.23 10.44 22.94
C ARG A 6 52.99 10.24 23.82
N PHE A 7 53.10 10.47 25.13
CA PHE A 7 51.93 10.40 26.02
C PHE A 7 50.86 11.46 25.73
N ARG A 8 51.25 12.69 25.39
CA ARG A 8 50.31 13.75 25.02
C ARG A 8 49.63 13.46 23.70
N MET A 9 50.32 12.91 22.70
CA MET A 9 49.72 12.52 21.43
C MET A 9 48.77 11.35 21.60
N ALA A 10 49.11 10.32 22.40
CA ALA A 10 48.22 9.20 22.68
C ALA A 10 46.94 9.66 23.42
N ALA A 11 47.03 10.55 24.38
CA ALA A 11 45.87 11.12 25.07
C ALA A 11 44.98 11.95 24.16
N LEU A 12 45.57 12.72 23.23
CA LEU A 12 44.79 13.47 22.21
C LEU A 12 44.08 12.58 21.22
N LEU A 13 44.72 11.49 20.77
CA LEU A 13 44.10 10.52 19.86
C LEU A 13 42.99 9.74 20.52
N LEU A 14 43.14 9.37 21.80
CA LEU A 14 42.07 8.75 22.58
C LEU A 14 40.89 9.71 22.81
N GLY A 15 41.15 10.97 23.10
CA GLY A 15 40.10 11.99 23.25
C GLY A 15 39.32 12.24 21.96
N LEU A 16 40.02 12.30 20.81
CA LEU A 16 39.36 12.40 19.48
C LEU A 16 38.54 11.14 19.13
N GLY A 17 39.04 9.96 19.44
CA GLY A 17 38.31 8.70 19.22
C GLY A 17 37.03 8.63 20.04
N CYS A 18 37.08 9.01 21.33
CA CYS A 18 35.89 9.08 22.17
C CYS A 18 34.88 10.13 21.70
N ALA A 19 35.34 11.31 21.25
CA ALA A 19 34.47 12.36 20.71
C ALA A 19 33.78 11.92 19.40
N LEU A 20 34.48 11.20 18.52
CA LEU A 20 33.91 10.65 17.28
C LEU A 20 32.86 9.55 17.59
N LEU A 21 33.13 8.67 18.54
CA LEU A 21 32.17 7.63 18.95
C LEU A 21 30.92 8.23 19.59
N THR A 22 31.03 9.30 20.38
CA THR A 22 29.87 9.99 20.94
C THR A 22 29.06 10.74 19.88
N LEU A 23 29.71 11.35 18.90
CA LEU A 23 29.04 11.99 17.77
C LEU A 23 28.32 10.98 16.87
N CYS A 24 28.93 9.82 16.58
CA CYS A 24 28.27 8.74 15.85
C CYS A 24 27.10 8.15 16.63
N GLY A 25 27.24 7.98 17.94
CA GLY A 25 26.16 7.51 18.83
C GLY A 25 24.98 8.50 18.87
N LEU A 26 25.27 9.81 18.94
CA LEU A 26 24.24 10.87 18.90
C LEU A 26 23.56 10.96 17.53
N ALA A 27 24.30 10.79 16.44
CA ALA A 27 23.74 10.76 15.09
C ALA A 27 22.84 9.53 14.89
N ALA A 28 23.27 8.35 15.33
CA ALA A 28 22.46 7.12 15.29
C ALA A 28 21.21 7.23 16.16
N TYR A 29 21.32 7.83 17.35
CA TYR A 29 20.18 8.10 18.23
C TYR A 29 19.21 9.13 17.63
N ALA A 30 19.72 10.17 17.00
CA ALA A 30 18.91 11.18 16.30
C ALA A 30 18.18 10.54 15.09
N GLN A 31 18.87 9.73 14.28
CA GLN A 31 18.27 8.99 13.18
C GLN A 31 17.22 7.99 13.69
N GLY A 32 17.50 7.21 14.74
CA GLY A 32 16.53 6.33 15.34
C GLY A 32 15.28 7.05 15.87
N ARG A 33 15.44 8.28 16.38
CA ARG A 33 14.31 9.12 16.81
C ARG A 33 13.53 9.73 15.63
N PHE A 34 14.19 10.00 14.51
CA PHE A 34 13.52 10.45 13.29
C PHE A 34 12.69 9.32 12.67
N TYR A 35 13.21 8.09 12.62
CA TYR A 35 12.47 6.92 12.16
C TYR A 35 11.34 6.50 13.12
N SER A 36 11.48 6.72 14.43
CA SER A 36 10.41 6.40 15.39
C SER A 36 9.31 7.47 15.47
N ARG A 37 9.53 8.67 14.95
CA ARG A 37 8.54 9.76 14.96
C ARG A 37 7.40 9.56 13.95
N GLY A 38 7.52 8.60 13.01
CA GLY A 38 6.45 8.16 12.11
C GLY A 38 5.51 7.12 12.71
N ARG A 39 5.69 6.69 13.95
CA ARG A 39 4.74 5.84 14.64
C ARG A 39 3.59 6.71 15.14
N TYR A 40 2.55 6.84 14.33
CA TYR A 40 1.27 7.39 14.77
C TYR A 40 0.68 6.40 15.78
N ASP A 41 0.92 6.66 17.07
CA ASP A 41 0.34 5.89 18.15
C ASP A 41 -1.08 6.45 18.38
N TYR A 42 -2.05 5.87 17.64
CA TYR A 42 -3.45 6.16 17.89
C TYR A 42 -3.86 5.44 19.17
N SER A 43 -4.53 6.17 20.09
CA SER A 43 -5.07 5.57 21.30
C SER A 43 -6.13 4.51 20.93
N ASP A 44 -6.28 3.48 21.77
CA ASP A 44 -7.31 2.45 21.61
C ASP A 44 -8.72 3.05 21.46
N ALA A 45 -8.98 4.20 22.08
CA ALA A 45 -10.24 4.93 21.95
C ALA A 45 -10.50 5.38 20.50
N GLN A 46 -9.48 5.86 19.77
CA GLN A 46 -9.63 6.27 18.37
C GLN A 46 -9.84 5.08 17.42
N SER A 47 -9.34 3.91 17.78
CA SER A 47 -9.55 2.69 16.98
C SER A 47 -10.98 2.14 17.10
N GLN A 48 -11.74 2.54 18.13
CA GLN A 48 -13.13 2.12 18.36
C GLN A 48 -14.16 3.18 17.92
N GLU A 49 -13.71 4.31 17.38
CA GLU A 49 -14.59 5.39 16.95
C GLU A 49 -15.46 4.93 15.77
N LYS A 50 -16.77 5.13 15.88
CA LYS A 50 -17.70 4.89 14.76
C LYS A 50 -17.46 5.95 13.70
N ALA A 51 -17.29 5.53 12.47
CA ALA A 51 -16.97 6.38 11.34
C ALA A 51 -17.86 6.03 10.13
N GLU A 52 -17.97 6.96 9.20
CA GLU A 52 -18.64 6.77 7.92
C GLU A 52 -17.81 5.87 6.98
N PHE A 53 -16.48 5.96 7.07
CA PHE A 53 -15.55 5.19 6.27
C PHE A 53 -14.47 4.50 7.12
N TYR A 54 -14.15 3.28 6.76
CA TYR A 54 -13.08 2.46 7.33
C TYR A 54 -12.15 2.02 6.22
N TRP A 55 -10.88 2.43 6.29
CA TRP A 55 -9.86 1.86 5.43
C TRP A 55 -9.61 0.41 5.85
N SER A 56 -9.96 -0.52 4.99
CA SER A 56 -9.85 -1.95 5.29
C SER A 56 -8.87 -2.60 4.33
N ARG A 57 -7.85 -3.26 4.89
CA ARG A 57 -6.83 -4.00 4.13
C ARG A 57 -7.12 -5.49 4.20
N LEU A 58 -7.21 -6.14 3.04
CA LEU A 58 -7.43 -7.58 2.95
C LEU A 58 -6.16 -8.33 3.30
N ARG A 59 -6.24 -9.18 4.33
CA ARG A 59 -5.23 -10.21 4.62
C ARG A 59 -5.63 -11.51 3.93
N TYR A 60 -4.76 -12.01 3.07
CA TYR A 60 -4.97 -13.23 2.30
C TYR A 60 -3.77 -14.17 2.44
N THR A 61 -3.97 -15.45 2.10
CA THR A 61 -2.89 -16.44 2.04
C THR A 61 -2.10 -16.28 0.74
N SER A 62 -0.76 -16.24 0.86
CA SER A 62 0.13 -16.12 -0.30
C SER A 62 0.64 -17.49 -0.75
N SER A 63 0.67 -17.74 -2.06
CA SER A 63 1.21 -18.96 -2.68
C SER A 63 2.73 -19.16 -2.48
N GLY A 64 3.44 -18.11 -2.13
CA GLY A 64 4.89 -18.12 -1.88
C GLY A 64 5.26 -18.46 -0.45
N GLY A 65 4.61 -19.43 0.23
CA GLY A 65 4.92 -19.94 1.56
C GLY A 65 5.60 -18.96 2.53
N GLN A 66 5.29 -18.96 3.79
CA GLN A 66 6.11 -18.27 4.81
C GLN A 66 7.58 -18.62 4.57
N SER A 67 8.34 -17.75 3.93
CA SER A 67 9.79 -17.90 3.90
C SER A 67 10.31 -17.66 5.29
N ASN A 68 10.37 -18.73 6.10
CA ASN A 68 11.05 -18.80 7.41
C ASN A 68 12.58 -18.65 7.28
N PHE A 69 13.07 -17.95 6.26
CA PHE A 69 14.48 -17.62 6.16
C PHE A 69 14.72 -16.18 6.60
N GLY A 70 14.62 -15.97 7.92
CA GLY A 70 15.18 -14.81 8.58
C GLY A 70 16.67 -14.94 8.77
N PHE A 71 17.47 -14.42 7.85
CA PHE A 71 18.81 -13.89 8.11
C PHE A 71 19.11 -12.84 7.04
N GLY A 72 18.65 -11.62 7.28
CA GLY A 72 18.99 -10.45 6.47
C GLY A 72 18.57 -9.21 7.25
N PHE A 73 19.52 -8.37 7.55
CA PHE A 73 19.27 -7.05 8.14
C PHE A 73 18.26 -6.30 7.29
N GLY A 74 17.06 -6.05 7.82
CA GLY A 74 16.29 -4.90 7.43
C GLY A 74 14.93 -5.07 6.78
N TYR A 75 14.48 -6.24 6.29
CA TYR A 75 13.07 -6.39 5.87
C TYR A 75 12.64 -7.82 6.15
N GLY A 76 11.90 -8.02 7.24
CA GLY A 76 11.24 -9.30 7.54
C GLY A 76 10.39 -9.72 6.34
N GLY A 77 10.40 -11.03 6.01
CA GLY A 77 9.63 -11.56 4.88
C GLY A 77 8.16 -11.22 5.01
N TRP A 78 7.75 -10.14 4.35
CA TRP A 78 6.39 -9.65 4.36
C TRP A 78 5.52 -10.62 3.56
N ALA A 79 4.46 -11.09 4.18
CA ALA A 79 3.38 -11.74 3.43
C ALA A 79 2.88 -10.73 2.39
N GLY A 80 2.56 -11.15 1.15
CA GLY A 80 2.21 -10.22 0.06
C GLY A 80 1.17 -9.16 0.44
N TRP A 81 0.16 -9.51 1.25
CA TRP A 81 -0.88 -8.58 1.71
C TRP A 81 -0.35 -7.40 2.56
N SER A 82 0.80 -7.54 3.20
CA SER A 82 1.38 -6.52 4.11
C SER A 82 2.46 -5.66 3.45
N ARG A 83 2.56 -5.66 2.12
CA ARG A 83 3.42 -4.73 1.39
C ARG A 83 3.00 -3.30 1.75
N ASP A 84 4.00 -2.42 2.01
CA ASP A 84 3.84 -0.99 2.33
C ASP A 84 3.05 -0.70 3.62
N TYR A 85 2.60 -1.78 4.31
CA TYR A 85 1.84 -1.69 5.55
C TYR A 85 2.75 -1.44 6.76
N PRO A 86 2.37 -0.57 7.70
CA PRO A 86 1.16 0.25 7.73
C PRO A 86 1.38 1.68 7.19
N LYS A 87 2.55 2.02 6.67
CA LYS A 87 2.90 3.40 6.33
C LYS A 87 2.03 3.94 5.19
N ALA A 88 1.86 3.18 4.11
CA ALA A 88 1.00 3.56 2.99
C ALA A 88 -0.44 3.88 3.44
N ASP A 89 -1.03 2.99 4.23
CA ASP A 89 -2.41 3.13 4.72
C ASP A 89 -2.58 4.41 5.56
N ARG A 90 -1.64 4.66 6.47
CA ARG A 90 -1.67 5.82 7.35
C ARG A 90 -1.42 7.13 6.61
N GLN A 91 -0.51 7.14 5.66
CA GLN A 91 -0.30 8.28 4.78
C GLN A 91 -1.56 8.58 3.96
N PHE A 92 -2.20 7.52 3.42
CA PHE A 92 -3.45 7.68 2.67
C PHE A 92 -4.58 8.22 3.55
N LEU A 93 -4.77 7.67 4.75
CA LEU A 93 -5.77 8.15 5.71
C LEU A 93 -5.57 9.62 6.08
N MET A 94 -4.32 10.07 6.24
CA MET A 94 -4.03 11.50 6.47
C MET A 94 -4.45 12.38 5.29
N ALA A 95 -4.20 11.92 4.06
CA ALA A 95 -4.61 12.64 2.86
C ALA A 95 -6.14 12.68 2.74
N LEU A 96 -6.83 11.54 2.96
CA LEU A 96 -8.28 11.45 2.95
C LEU A 96 -8.90 12.46 3.93
N LYS A 97 -8.39 12.53 5.16
CA LYS A 97 -8.84 13.48 6.17
C LYS A 97 -8.66 14.95 5.77
N ARG A 98 -7.59 15.26 5.04
CA ARG A 98 -7.26 16.64 4.64
C ARG A 98 -7.99 17.08 3.38
N LEU A 99 -8.25 16.14 2.47
CA LEU A 99 -8.74 16.44 1.12
C LEU A 99 -10.25 16.22 0.98
N THR A 100 -10.90 15.59 1.99
CA THR A 100 -12.34 15.33 1.97
C THR A 100 -12.98 15.71 3.30
N ARG A 101 -14.34 15.65 3.34
CA ARG A 101 -15.13 15.79 4.57
C ARG A 101 -15.65 14.44 5.08
N ILE A 102 -15.18 13.33 4.52
CA ILE A 102 -15.58 11.99 4.93
C ILE A 102 -15.15 11.76 6.38
N GLN A 103 -16.09 11.38 7.23
CA GLN A 103 -15.81 10.98 8.61
C GLN A 103 -15.23 9.58 8.60
N MET A 104 -13.94 9.49 8.70
CA MET A 104 -13.20 8.23 8.64
C MET A 104 -12.60 7.85 9.99
N ARG A 105 -12.48 6.56 10.25
CA ARG A 105 -11.64 6.09 11.36
C ARG A 105 -10.17 6.39 11.06
N PRO A 106 -9.41 6.95 12.02
CA PRO A 106 -8.04 7.41 11.78
C PRO A 106 -7.00 6.29 11.67
N VAL A 107 -7.41 5.05 11.87
CA VAL A 107 -6.55 3.86 11.78
C VAL A 107 -7.13 2.84 10.80
N GLU A 108 -6.25 2.11 10.16
CA GLU A 108 -6.58 1.02 9.25
C GLU A 108 -7.21 -0.18 9.98
N GLN A 109 -7.99 -0.97 9.25
CA GLN A 109 -8.54 -2.25 9.67
C GLN A 109 -7.99 -3.37 8.80
N ILE A 110 -7.45 -4.42 9.42
CA ILE A 110 -7.11 -5.65 8.70
C ILE A 110 -8.35 -6.55 8.72
N VAL A 111 -8.74 -7.06 7.57
CA VAL A 111 -9.88 -7.97 7.41
C VAL A 111 -9.43 -9.28 6.78
N ASP A 112 -10.02 -10.38 7.25
CA ASP A 112 -9.76 -11.73 6.78
C ASP A 112 -10.96 -12.30 6.04
N LEU A 113 -10.69 -13.25 5.13
CA LEU A 113 -11.74 -14.03 4.45
C LEU A 113 -12.19 -15.25 5.27
N ASP A 114 -11.64 -15.49 6.44
CA ASP A 114 -12.02 -16.62 7.30
C ASP A 114 -13.17 -16.28 8.26
N SER A 115 -13.55 -15.00 8.34
CA SER A 115 -14.66 -14.52 9.16
C SER A 115 -15.64 -13.67 8.36
N ASP A 116 -16.83 -13.46 8.91
CA ASP A 116 -17.85 -12.59 8.32
C ASP A 116 -17.60 -11.11 8.61
N GLU A 117 -16.49 -10.77 9.27
CA GLU A 117 -16.14 -9.39 9.60
C GLU A 117 -16.02 -8.51 8.36
N ILE A 118 -15.59 -9.06 7.23
CA ILE A 118 -15.47 -8.34 5.95
C ILE A 118 -16.79 -7.62 5.55
N PHE A 119 -17.95 -8.19 5.90
CA PHE A 119 -19.26 -7.60 5.57
C PHE A 119 -19.56 -6.31 6.35
N ASN A 120 -18.78 -5.99 7.37
CA ASN A 120 -18.89 -4.72 8.08
C ASN A 120 -18.17 -3.56 7.39
N TYR A 121 -17.39 -3.84 6.35
CA TYR A 121 -16.53 -2.87 5.67
C TYR A 121 -16.84 -2.84 4.17
N PRO A 122 -17.54 -1.82 3.68
CA PRO A 122 -18.01 -1.79 2.29
C PRO A 122 -16.88 -1.61 1.26
N TRP A 123 -15.66 -1.23 1.70
CA TRP A 123 -14.52 -0.98 0.86
C TRP A 123 -13.27 -1.69 1.40
N VAL A 124 -12.57 -2.40 0.52
CA VAL A 124 -11.39 -3.20 0.88
C VAL A 124 -10.27 -2.99 -0.14
N TYR A 125 -9.04 -2.89 0.35
CA TYR A 125 -7.82 -2.77 -0.44
C TYR A 125 -6.97 -4.04 -0.33
N ALA A 126 -6.46 -4.53 -1.47
CA ALA A 126 -5.54 -5.65 -1.54
C ALA A 126 -4.34 -5.32 -2.44
N VAL A 127 -3.15 -5.65 -1.98
CA VAL A 127 -1.87 -5.36 -2.64
C VAL A 127 -1.15 -6.67 -2.97
N GLN A 128 -0.28 -6.68 -4.00
CA GLN A 128 0.48 -7.87 -4.46
C GLN A 128 -0.41 -9.10 -4.77
N VAL A 129 -1.55 -8.86 -5.33
CA VAL A 129 -2.61 -9.85 -5.55
C VAL A 129 -2.25 -10.99 -6.52
N ALA A 130 -1.14 -10.89 -7.24
CA ALA A 130 -0.59 -12.01 -8.01
C ALA A 130 -0.18 -13.21 -7.14
N ASN A 131 -0.01 -12.98 -5.83
CA ASN A 131 0.44 -14.01 -4.89
C ASN A 131 -0.70 -14.61 -4.05
N TRP A 132 -1.92 -14.12 -4.18
CA TRP A 132 -3.03 -14.59 -3.38
C TRP A 132 -3.49 -16.01 -3.74
N THR A 133 -3.97 -16.73 -2.75
CA THR A 133 -4.63 -18.02 -2.91
C THR A 133 -5.85 -18.05 -2.02
N PHE A 134 -6.90 -18.70 -2.48
CA PHE A 134 -8.15 -18.83 -1.74
C PHE A 134 -8.53 -20.30 -1.58
N THR A 135 -9.03 -20.65 -0.41
CA THR A 135 -9.88 -21.85 -0.25
C THR A 135 -11.23 -21.58 -0.91
N ASP A 136 -11.97 -22.65 -1.20
CA ASP A 136 -13.34 -22.51 -1.77
C ASP A 136 -14.26 -21.68 -0.86
N ALA A 137 -14.10 -21.80 0.46
CA ALA A 137 -14.87 -21.02 1.43
C ALA A 137 -14.51 -19.53 1.36
N GLN A 138 -13.22 -19.18 1.26
CA GLN A 138 -12.75 -17.81 1.12
C GLN A 138 -13.18 -17.19 -0.21
N ALA A 139 -13.06 -17.92 -1.31
CA ALA A 139 -13.52 -17.46 -2.62
C ALA A 139 -15.04 -17.20 -2.62
N LYS A 140 -15.83 -18.11 -2.04
CA LYS A 140 -17.26 -17.92 -1.90
C LYS A 140 -17.60 -16.70 -1.05
N ARG A 141 -16.90 -16.48 0.06
CA ARG A 141 -17.13 -15.32 0.93
C ARG A 141 -16.77 -14.01 0.24
N LEU A 142 -15.64 -13.93 -0.47
CA LEU A 142 -15.27 -12.76 -1.23
C LEU A 142 -16.29 -12.48 -2.34
N ARG A 143 -16.75 -13.50 -3.05
CA ARG A 143 -17.84 -13.37 -4.03
C ARG A 143 -19.10 -12.78 -3.40
N GLU A 144 -19.55 -13.36 -2.29
CA GLU A 144 -20.75 -12.89 -1.58
C GLU A 144 -20.60 -11.44 -1.13
N TYR A 145 -19.43 -11.06 -0.58
CA TYR A 145 -19.11 -9.71 -0.21
C TYR A 145 -19.27 -8.73 -1.38
N LEU A 146 -18.65 -9.04 -2.52
CA LEU A 146 -18.69 -8.19 -3.72
C LEU A 146 -20.11 -8.04 -4.27
N LEU A 147 -20.86 -9.14 -4.37
CA LEU A 147 -22.24 -9.14 -4.90
C LEU A 147 -23.26 -8.50 -3.94
N LYS A 148 -22.96 -8.42 -2.64
CA LYS A 148 -23.78 -7.71 -1.65
C LYS A 148 -23.51 -6.22 -1.54
N GLY A 149 -22.64 -5.66 -2.34
CA GLY A 149 -22.35 -4.23 -2.35
C GLY A 149 -20.94 -3.86 -1.93
N GLY A 150 -20.09 -4.83 -1.60
CA GLY A 150 -18.67 -4.60 -1.32
C GLY A 150 -17.91 -4.08 -2.54
N PHE A 151 -16.83 -3.34 -2.27
CA PHE A 151 -15.91 -2.84 -3.28
C PHE A 151 -14.50 -3.29 -2.96
N LEU A 152 -13.78 -3.84 -3.95
CA LEU A 152 -12.39 -4.27 -3.82
C LEU A 152 -11.50 -3.45 -4.76
N MET A 153 -10.50 -2.78 -4.20
CA MET A 153 -9.40 -2.19 -4.96
C MET A 153 -8.19 -3.11 -4.90
N VAL A 154 -7.61 -3.44 -6.07
CA VAL A 154 -6.38 -4.24 -6.15
C VAL A 154 -5.25 -3.49 -6.84
N ASP A 155 -4.01 -3.66 -6.35
CA ASP A 155 -2.84 -2.89 -6.73
C ASP A 155 -1.55 -3.72 -6.61
N ASP A 156 -0.45 -3.20 -7.10
CA ASP A 156 0.92 -3.74 -7.01
C ASP A 156 1.05 -5.18 -7.54
N PHE A 157 0.80 -5.33 -8.84
CA PHE A 157 1.17 -6.52 -9.58
C PHE A 157 1.44 -6.16 -11.04
N HIS A 158 2.45 -6.79 -11.66
CA HIS A 158 3.08 -6.25 -12.85
C HIS A 158 3.35 -7.32 -13.90
N GLY A 159 3.05 -6.98 -15.15
CA GLY A 159 3.34 -7.81 -16.31
C GLY A 159 2.38 -8.98 -16.49
N THR A 160 2.65 -9.74 -17.54
CA THR A 160 1.77 -10.82 -18.00
C THR A 160 1.67 -11.97 -16.99
N ALA A 161 2.81 -12.37 -16.41
CA ALA A 161 2.84 -13.50 -15.47
C ALA A 161 2.07 -13.22 -14.17
N ASP A 162 2.15 -11.97 -13.66
CA ASP A 162 1.37 -11.59 -12.46
C ASP A 162 -0.12 -11.49 -12.79
N TRP A 163 -0.45 -10.99 -13.98
CA TRP A 163 -1.83 -10.96 -14.45
C TRP A 163 -2.45 -12.35 -14.49
N ASP A 164 -1.75 -13.32 -15.06
CA ASP A 164 -2.24 -14.69 -15.17
C ASP A 164 -2.50 -15.31 -13.78
N ARG A 165 -1.58 -15.08 -12.83
CA ARG A 165 -1.75 -15.57 -11.45
C ARG A 165 -2.91 -14.88 -10.74
N PHE A 166 -3.02 -13.55 -10.87
CA PHE A 166 -4.16 -12.79 -10.34
C PHE A 166 -5.49 -13.35 -10.85
N MET A 167 -5.56 -13.63 -12.16
CA MET A 167 -6.77 -14.16 -12.79
C MET A 167 -7.14 -15.59 -12.35
N VAL A 168 -6.17 -16.38 -11.89
CA VAL A 168 -6.50 -17.69 -11.28
C VAL A 168 -7.38 -17.48 -10.06
N GLY A 169 -7.02 -16.60 -9.14
CA GLY A 169 -7.84 -16.30 -7.96
C GLY A 169 -9.16 -15.62 -8.32
N MET A 170 -9.13 -14.65 -9.25
CA MET A 170 -10.37 -13.94 -9.64
C MET A 170 -11.38 -14.85 -10.33
N ARG A 171 -10.96 -15.80 -11.16
CA ARG A 171 -11.86 -16.78 -11.77
C ARG A 171 -12.47 -17.73 -10.74
N GLN A 172 -11.78 -17.99 -9.64
CA GLN A 172 -12.37 -18.77 -8.54
C GLN A 172 -13.44 -17.96 -7.80
N VAL A 173 -13.25 -16.66 -7.65
CA VAL A 173 -14.20 -15.75 -6.97
C VAL A 173 -15.37 -15.37 -7.88
N LEU A 174 -15.08 -14.92 -9.12
CA LEU A 174 -16.05 -14.39 -10.07
C LEU A 174 -15.89 -15.08 -11.45
N PRO A 175 -16.22 -16.38 -11.57
CA PRO A 175 -16.02 -17.15 -12.80
C PRO A 175 -16.92 -16.68 -13.97
N ASP A 176 -18.01 -16.03 -13.65
CA ASP A 176 -19.07 -15.59 -14.55
C ASP A 176 -19.01 -14.09 -14.92
N ARG A 177 -17.96 -13.38 -14.48
CA ARG A 177 -17.83 -11.94 -14.70
C ARG A 177 -16.59 -11.64 -15.53
N PRO A 178 -16.73 -10.89 -16.65
CA PRO A 178 -15.56 -10.45 -17.42
C PRO A 178 -14.78 -9.35 -16.69
N VAL A 179 -13.50 -9.26 -17.01
CA VAL A 179 -12.70 -8.07 -16.73
C VAL A 179 -12.78 -7.16 -17.94
N GLU A 180 -13.01 -5.87 -17.70
CA GLU A 180 -13.13 -4.83 -18.71
C GLU A 180 -11.97 -3.83 -18.55
N ASP A 181 -11.44 -3.31 -19.67
CA ASP A 181 -10.59 -2.12 -19.65
C ASP A 181 -11.49 -0.89 -19.47
N LEU A 182 -11.16 -0.03 -18.49
CA LEU A 182 -11.88 1.20 -18.22
C LEU A 182 -11.44 2.30 -19.19
N GLY A 183 -12.41 2.95 -19.83
CA GLY A 183 -12.19 4.09 -20.70
C GLY A 183 -11.95 5.39 -19.92
N ASP A 184 -11.50 6.43 -20.63
CA ASP A 184 -11.23 7.74 -20.02
C ASP A 184 -12.49 8.42 -19.47
N ASN A 185 -13.66 8.07 -20.00
CA ASN A 185 -14.96 8.62 -19.59
C ASN A 185 -15.67 7.79 -18.51
N ASP A 186 -15.03 6.74 -17.98
CA ASP A 186 -15.63 5.96 -16.90
C ASP A 186 -15.83 6.82 -15.66
N GLU A 187 -17.03 6.75 -15.07
CA GLU A 187 -17.47 7.60 -13.96
C GLU A 187 -16.51 7.56 -12.76
N ILE A 188 -15.91 6.41 -12.47
CA ILE A 188 -14.95 6.26 -11.36
C ILE A 188 -13.78 7.24 -11.45
N PHE A 189 -13.46 7.75 -12.65
CA PHE A 189 -12.40 8.73 -12.86
C PHE A 189 -12.85 10.17 -12.73
N HIS A 190 -14.16 10.44 -12.47
CA HIS A 190 -14.73 11.78 -12.47
C HIS A 190 -15.60 12.10 -11.24
N VAL A 191 -15.75 11.14 -10.28
CA VAL A 191 -16.63 11.31 -9.13
C VAL A 191 -16.18 12.39 -8.12
N LEU A 192 -14.88 12.67 -8.03
CA LEU A 192 -14.30 13.71 -7.16
C LEU A 192 -13.27 14.55 -7.90
N TYR A 193 -12.29 13.92 -8.51
CA TYR A 193 -11.27 14.52 -9.35
C TYR A 193 -11.51 14.13 -10.80
N ASP A 194 -11.25 15.05 -11.73
CA ASP A 194 -11.21 14.72 -13.15
C ASP A 194 -9.85 14.09 -13.49
N LEU A 195 -9.85 12.80 -13.81
CA LEU A 195 -8.70 11.99 -14.11
C LEU A 195 -8.71 11.45 -15.55
N GLY A 196 -9.22 12.22 -16.51
CA GLY A 196 -9.22 11.85 -17.92
C GLY A 196 -7.82 11.53 -18.45
N GLU A 197 -6.79 12.27 -18.00
CA GLU A 197 -5.39 11.99 -18.30
C GLU A 197 -4.71 11.27 -17.13
N ARG A 198 -4.50 9.98 -17.27
CA ARG A 198 -3.84 9.13 -16.25
C ARG A 198 -2.54 8.58 -16.81
N PHE A 199 -1.55 8.41 -15.94
CA PHE A 199 -0.26 7.84 -16.30
C PHE A 199 0.14 6.73 -15.31
N GLN A 200 1.14 5.95 -15.69
CA GLN A 200 1.67 4.89 -14.85
C GLN A 200 2.29 5.46 -13.57
N VAL A 201 1.82 4.97 -12.43
CA VAL A 201 2.38 5.31 -11.11
C VAL A 201 3.33 4.18 -10.70
N PRO A 202 4.64 4.45 -10.66
CA PRO A 202 5.64 3.46 -10.28
C PRO A 202 5.75 3.29 -8.77
N GLY A 203 6.37 2.19 -8.34
CA GLY A 203 6.86 2.02 -6.98
C GLY A 203 8.18 2.75 -6.72
N GLU A 204 8.75 2.53 -5.52
CA GLU A 204 10.02 3.11 -5.05
C GLU A 204 11.19 2.85 -6.03
N GLN A 205 11.16 1.73 -6.75
CA GLN A 205 12.22 1.40 -7.72
C GLN A 205 12.46 2.52 -8.75
N TYR A 206 11.49 3.40 -8.97
CA TYR A 206 11.64 4.56 -9.84
C TYR A 206 12.80 5.47 -9.41
N VAL A 207 12.95 5.70 -8.12
CA VAL A 207 13.99 6.58 -7.56
C VAL A 207 15.39 6.10 -7.97
N ASN A 208 15.61 4.78 -8.02
CA ASN A 208 16.91 4.21 -8.34
C ASN A 208 17.09 3.89 -9.82
N THR A 209 16.01 3.68 -10.57
CA THR A 209 16.06 3.15 -11.94
C THR A 209 15.58 4.15 -13.00
N GLY A 210 14.78 5.13 -12.62
CA GLY A 210 14.06 6.03 -13.54
C GLY A 210 12.97 5.32 -14.36
N ARG A 211 12.64 4.06 -14.05
CA ARG A 211 11.65 3.27 -14.80
C ARG A 211 10.29 3.34 -14.12
N THR A 212 9.25 3.64 -14.88
CA THR A 212 7.87 3.63 -14.38
C THR A 212 7.25 2.24 -14.35
N TYR A 213 7.89 1.26 -14.99
CA TYR A 213 7.39 -0.10 -15.14
C TYR A 213 8.24 -1.13 -14.40
N GLU A 214 7.59 -2.23 -14.04
CA GLU A 214 8.23 -3.45 -13.56
C GLU A 214 7.95 -4.61 -14.50
N LYS A 215 8.86 -5.59 -14.58
CA LYS A 215 8.75 -6.77 -15.43
C LYS A 215 8.46 -6.37 -16.89
N ASP A 216 7.47 -6.97 -17.51
CA ASP A 216 6.94 -6.62 -18.85
C ASP A 216 5.70 -5.71 -18.80
N GLY A 217 5.43 -5.09 -17.63
CA GLY A 217 4.30 -4.20 -17.38
C GLY A 217 4.50 -2.77 -17.88
N TYR A 218 4.86 -2.58 -19.15
CA TYR A 218 5.26 -1.28 -19.71
C TYR A 218 4.16 -0.23 -19.75
N VAL A 219 2.90 -0.64 -19.72
CA VAL A 219 1.74 0.24 -19.88
C VAL A 219 0.78 0.05 -18.71
N PRO A 220 0.31 1.14 -18.06
CA PRO A 220 -0.71 1.04 -17.02
C PRO A 220 -2.01 0.48 -17.59
N LYS A 221 -2.68 -0.35 -16.80
CA LYS A 221 -3.98 -0.93 -17.17
C LYS A 221 -4.99 -0.65 -16.07
N TRP A 222 -5.95 0.19 -16.41
CA TRP A 222 -7.09 0.52 -15.57
C TRP A 222 -8.24 -0.41 -15.95
N ARG A 223 -8.58 -1.35 -15.06
CA ARG A 223 -9.55 -2.39 -15.36
C ARG A 223 -10.56 -2.52 -14.25
N ALA A 224 -11.69 -3.15 -14.56
CA ALA A 224 -12.72 -3.42 -13.57
C ALA A 224 -13.45 -4.72 -13.82
N ILE A 225 -14.14 -5.19 -12.78
CA ILE A 225 -15.22 -6.16 -12.87
C ILE A 225 -16.47 -5.47 -12.36
N ARG A 226 -17.60 -5.64 -13.12
CA ARG A 226 -18.89 -5.04 -12.77
C ARG A 226 -19.88 -6.07 -12.28
N ASP A 227 -20.84 -5.61 -11.48
CA ASP A 227 -22.03 -6.38 -11.12
C ASP A 227 -23.09 -6.31 -12.24
N GLU A 228 -24.24 -6.94 -12.00
CA GLU A 228 -25.36 -6.99 -12.96
C GLU A 228 -26.00 -5.61 -13.23
N LYS A 229 -25.79 -4.67 -12.33
CA LYS A 229 -26.30 -3.29 -12.44
C LYS A 229 -25.32 -2.36 -13.13
N GLY A 230 -24.15 -2.85 -13.53
CA GLY A 230 -23.08 -2.07 -14.12
C GLY A 230 -22.17 -1.35 -13.11
N ARG A 231 -22.36 -1.56 -11.80
CA ARG A 231 -21.51 -1.00 -10.75
C ARG A 231 -20.14 -1.70 -10.75
N ILE A 232 -19.06 -0.95 -10.67
CA ILE A 232 -17.72 -1.53 -10.45
C ILE A 232 -17.66 -2.13 -9.04
N ILE A 233 -17.37 -3.42 -8.95
CA ILE A 233 -17.20 -4.14 -7.70
C ILE A 233 -15.74 -4.52 -7.43
N VAL A 234 -14.92 -4.58 -8.49
CA VAL A 234 -13.46 -4.73 -8.37
C VAL A 234 -12.80 -3.69 -9.28
N ALA A 235 -12.03 -2.79 -8.71
CA ALA A 235 -11.18 -1.85 -9.43
C ALA A 235 -9.73 -2.37 -9.45
N ILE A 236 -9.15 -2.47 -10.65
CA ILE A 236 -7.89 -3.17 -10.88
C ILE A 236 -6.85 -2.19 -11.41
N CYS A 237 -5.82 -1.92 -10.59
CA CYS A 237 -4.66 -1.07 -10.91
C CYS A 237 -3.48 -1.96 -11.33
N HIS A 238 -3.53 -2.51 -12.56
CA HIS A 238 -2.50 -3.41 -13.08
C HIS A 238 -1.33 -2.63 -13.70
N ASN A 239 -0.11 -3.05 -13.42
CA ASN A 239 1.16 -2.39 -13.79
C ASN A 239 1.38 -1.04 -13.08
N MET A 240 0.90 -0.92 -11.86
CA MET A 240 1.06 0.27 -11.02
C MET A 240 1.35 -0.13 -9.59
N HIS A 241 1.90 0.81 -8.82
CA HIS A 241 2.14 0.63 -7.40
C HIS A 241 1.70 1.88 -6.64
N LEU A 242 0.38 2.01 -6.44
CA LEU A 242 -0.18 3.16 -5.74
C LEU A 242 0.18 3.14 -4.25
N GLY A 243 0.30 1.96 -3.66
CA GLY A 243 0.73 1.77 -2.28
C GLY A 243 2.08 2.39 -1.98
N ASP A 244 3.10 2.11 -2.80
CA ASP A 244 4.42 2.76 -2.70
C ASP A 244 4.32 4.28 -2.87
N ALA A 245 3.54 4.73 -3.83
CA ALA A 245 3.38 6.16 -4.07
C ALA A 245 2.77 6.90 -2.86
N TRP A 246 1.93 6.23 -2.07
CA TRP A 246 1.45 6.77 -0.79
C TRP A 246 2.50 6.65 0.29
N GLU A 247 3.20 5.51 0.37
CA GLU A 247 4.24 5.27 1.38
C GLU A 247 5.39 6.27 1.28
N TRP A 248 5.83 6.57 0.06
CA TRP A 248 6.99 7.42 -0.21
C TRP A 248 6.63 8.88 -0.52
N ALA A 249 5.37 9.27 -0.38
CA ALA A 249 4.90 10.63 -0.66
C ALA A 249 5.57 11.73 0.20
N ASP A 250 6.14 11.36 1.33
CA ASP A 250 6.89 12.24 2.23
C ASP A 250 8.41 12.29 1.94
N MET A 251 8.89 11.53 0.95
CA MET A 251 10.29 11.47 0.55
C MET A 251 10.56 12.46 -0.60
N PRO A 252 11.53 13.37 -0.45
CA PRO A 252 11.86 14.35 -1.50
C PRO A 252 12.32 13.72 -2.82
N GLU A 253 12.87 12.51 -2.77
CA GLU A 253 13.36 11.78 -3.93
C GLU A 253 12.24 11.14 -4.75
N TYR A 254 11.07 10.89 -4.15
CA TYR A 254 9.93 10.33 -4.87
C TYR A 254 9.12 11.46 -5.54
N PRO A 255 8.90 11.41 -6.87
CA PRO A 255 8.26 12.52 -7.58
C PRO A 255 6.83 12.82 -7.13
N GLU A 256 6.56 14.07 -6.79
CA GLU A 256 5.27 14.55 -6.30
C GLU A 256 4.11 14.25 -7.25
N ASN A 257 4.34 14.29 -8.56
CA ASN A 257 3.30 14.01 -9.56
C ASN A 257 2.77 12.58 -9.47
N PHE A 258 3.62 11.58 -9.16
CA PHE A 258 3.18 10.19 -8.96
C PHE A 258 2.38 10.04 -7.67
N ALA A 259 2.87 10.59 -6.56
CA ALA A 259 2.15 10.59 -5.30
C ALA A 259 0.78 11.30 -5.44
N SER A 260 0.76 12.47 -6.07
CA SER A 260 -0.47 13.23 -6.32
C SER A 260 -1.48 12.45 -7.16
N MET A 261 -1.04 11.77 -8.24
CA MET A 261 -1.91 10.93 -9.06
C MET A 261 -2.45 9.75 -8.23
N ALA A 262 -1.60 9.05 -7.48
CA ALA A 262 -2.00 7.92 -6.65
C ALA A 262 -3.07 8.31 -5.60
N TYR A 263 -2.90 9.45 -4.93
CA TYR A 263 -3.91 9.94 -3.98
C TYR A 263 -5.25 10.25 -4.66
N ARG A 264 -5.24 10.93 -5.81
CA ARG A 264 -6.48 11.27 -6.53
C ARG A 264 -7.22 10.02 -7.00
N ILE A 265 -6.50 9.01 -7.50
CA ILE A 265 -7.08 7.72 -7.90
C ILE A 265 -7.74 7.04 -6.69
N GLY A 266 -7.00 6.88 -5.58
CA GLY A 266 -7.55 6.24 -4.38
C GLY A 266 -8.75 6.98 -3.82
N LEU A 267 -8.74 8.32 -3.81
CA LEU A 267 -9.87 9.14 -3.37
C LEU A 267 -11.10 8.99 -4.28
N ASN A 268 -10.91 8.97 -5.60
CA ASN A 268 -12.00 8.70 -6.54
C ASN A 268 -12.61 7.31 -6.30
N TYR A 269 -11.77 6.30 -6.10
CA TYR A 269 -12.23 4.93 -5.88
C TYR A 269 -13.00 4.76 -4.55
N ILE A 270 -12.60 5.50 -3.50
CA ILE A 270 -13.35 5.53 -2.25
C ILE A 270 -14.70 6.20 -2.45
N VAL A 271 -14.72 7.39 -3.04
CA VAL A 271 -15.99 8.13 -3.26
C VAL A 271 -16.92 7.31 -4.15
N TYR A 272 -16.42 6.70 -5.24
CA TYR A 272 -17.21 5.81 -6.08
C TYR A 272 -17.80 4.64 -5.27
N GLY A 273 -16.97 3.92 -4.50
CA GLY A 273 -17.41 2.79 -3.69
C GLY A 273 -18.41 3.15 -2.58
N MET A 274 -18.41 4.40 -2.11
CA MET A 274 -19.37 4.90 -1.11
C MET A 274 -20.68 5.40 -1.71
N THR A 275 -20.72 5.74 -3.01
CA THR A 275 -21.88 6.39 -3.63
C THR A 275 -22.62 5.50 -4.63
N HIS A 276 -22.05 4.40 -5.02
CA HIS A 276 -22.58 3.42 -5.98
C HIS A 276 -22.68 2.04 -5.35
#